data_1c466ab1195dae22e99b514f7e8e5ad6
#
_entry.id   1c466ab1195dae22e99b514f7e8e5ad6
#
_cell.length_a   1.000
_cell.length_b   1.000
_cell.length_c   1.000
_cell.angle_alpha   90.00
_cell.angle_beta   90.00
_cell.angle_gamma   90.00
#
_symmetry.space_group_name_H-M   'P 1'
#
loop_
_entity.id
_entity.type
_entity.pdbx_description
1 polymer ?
#
loop_
_entity_poly.entity_id
_entity_poly.type
_entity_poly.pdbx_seq_one_letter_code
_entity_poly.pdbx_strand_id
1 'polypeptide(L)'
;MSAWLLVDAGNTRIKWALVDSAADGWLAEGAALHADAADLAAQWGTAFGAAPPLRVLAANVAGTAVRTRLEQMLAAVAPGAAVEWFASSAQRAGLVNGYRNPAQLGCDRFAAAIGARALAPGRAVVVANCGTATTIDAIDAAGRFVGGMILPGLGLMASSLARNTAQLPQIQPGALLPSPFADNTDDAILAGCLSAQAGAIERAFARHGAVECILSGGAAPYIAPMLAQAPLLAGALRHVDNIVMKGLHAIVRAEGDPC
;
A
#
# COMPACT_ATOMS: atom_id res chain seq x y z
N MET A 1 -14.45 13.12 -20.53
CA MET A 1 -13.84 12.14 -19.61
C MET A 1 -12.51 12.74 -19.19
N SER A 2 -12.34 12.95 -17.89
CA SER A 2 -11.09 13.52 -17.36
C SER A 2 -10.24 12.38 -16.82
N ALA A 3 -9.24 11.97 -17.60
CA ALA A 3 -8.32 10.93 -17.20
C ALA A 3 -7.27 11.49 -16.22
N TRP A 4 -7.02 10.75 -15.14
CA TRP A 4 -6.00 11.03 -14.17
C TRP A 4 -4.96 9.92 -14.18
N LEU A 5 -3.70 10.30 -14.04
CA LEU A 5 -2.65 9.36 -13.71
C LEU A 5 -2.46 9.35 -12.19
N LEU A 6 -2.62 8.19 -11.59
CA LEU A 6 -2.29 7.94 -10.18
C LEU A 6 -0.92 7.30 -10.11
N VAL A 7 -0.07 7.72 -9.16
CA VAL A 7 1.27 7.16 -8.97
C VAL A 7 1.51 6.90 -7.48
N ASP A 8 1.95 5.70 -7.15
CA ASP A 8 2.44 5.29 -5.82
C ASP A 8 3.92 4.94 -5.91
N ALA A 9 4.79 5.87 -5.51
CA ALA A 9 6.22 5.68 -5.47
C ALA A 9 6.65 5.16 -4.09
N GLY A 10 6.56 3.85 -3.90
CA GLY A 10 7.06 3.13 -2.73
C GLY A 10 8.58 2.93 -2.77
N ASN A 11 9.18 2.45 -1.68
CA ASN A 11 10.63 2.27 -1.56
C ASN A 11 11.24 1.24 -2.53
N THR A 12 10.48 0.26 -3.00
CA THR A 12 10.97 -0.81 -3.89
C THR A 12 10.46 -0.67 -5.32
N ARG A 13 9.20 -0.26 -5.49
CA ARG A 13 8.50 -0.20 -6.77
C ARG A 13 7.73 1.10 -6.90
N ILE A 14 7.57 1.55 -8.14
CA ILE A 14 6.62 2.57 -8.54
C ILE A 14 5.45 1.85 -9.18
N LYS A 15 4.25 2.08 -8.67
CA LYS A 15 2.98 1.60 -9.24
C LYS A 15 2.23 2.77 -9.82
N TRP A 16 1.43 2.51 -10.85
CA TRP A 16 0.61 3.54 -11.47
C TRP A 16 -0.72 2.98 -11.98
N ALA A 17 -1.70 3.83 -12.09
CA ALA A 17 -2.97 3.54 -12.76
C ALA A 17 -3.47 4.78 -13.50
N LEU A 18 -4.00 4.56 -14.69
CA LEU A 18 -4.78 5.55 -15.43
C LEU A 18 -6.25 5.32 -15.09
N VAL A 19 -6.94 6.34 -14.62
CA VAL A 19 -8.32 6.26 -14.16
C VAL A 19 -9.18 7.36 -14.79
N ASP A 20 -10.47 7.10 -14.89
CA ASP A 20 -11.48 8.13 -15.11
C ASP A 20 -12.05 8.54 -13.74
N SER A 21 -12.15 9.84 -13.47
CA SER A 21 -12.71 10.35 -12.21
C SER A 21 -14.17 9.92 -11.97
N ALA A 22 -14.92 9.65 -13.02
CA ALA A 22 -16.32 9.24 -12.95
C ALA A 22 -16.54 7.71 -12.90
N ALA A 23 -15.50 6.89 -13.18
CA ALA A 23 -15.60 5.44 -13.27
C ALA A 23 -15.03 4.70 -12.07
N ASP A 24 -15.55 3.51 -11.78
CA ASP A 24 -15.05 2.65 -10.68
C ASP A 24 -13.80 1.84 -11.05
N GLY A 25 -13.50 1.70 -12.33
CA GLY A 25 -12.41 0.90 -12.88
C GLY A 25 -11.15 1.70 -13.19
N TRP A 26 -10.09 0.98 -13.49
CA TRP A 26 -8.86 1.53 -14.03
C TRP A 26 -8.82 1.29 -15.54
N LEU A 27 -8.44 2.30 -16.30
CA LEU A 27 -8.29 2.21 -17.76
C LEU A 27 -7.03 1.43 -18.13
N ALA A 28 -5.96 1.62 -17.35
CA ALA A 28 -4.71 0.89 -17.43
C ALA A 28 -3.99 0.93 -16.10
N GLU A 29 -3.12 -0.03 -15.86
CA GLU A 29 -2.25 -0.06 -14.66
C GLU A 29 -0.92 -0.72 -14.96
N GLY A 30 0.07 -0.47 -14.12
CA GLY A 30 1.37 -1.10 -14.21
C GLY A 30 2.25 -0.82 -13.00
N ALA A 31 3.43 -1.43 -13.04
CA ALA A 31 4.45 -1.21 -12.02
C ALA A 31 5.84 -1.41 -12.61
N ALA A 32 6.83 -0.71 -12.04
CA ALA A 32 8.24 -0.89 -12.35
C ALA A 32 9.08 -0.88 -11.07
N LEU A 33 10.20 -1.59 -11.06
CA LEU A 33 11.24 -1.41 -10.05
C LEU A 33 11.95 -0.07 -10.28
N HIS A 34 12.54 0.51 -9.24
CA HIS A 34 13.32 1.75 -9.40
C HIS A 34 14.49 1.62 -10.39
N ALA A 35 15.08 0.41 -10.51
CA ALA A 35 16.13 0.13 -11.48
C ALA A 35 15.62 0.21 -12.93
N ASP A 36 14.35 -0.18 -13.15
CA ASP A 36 13.72 -0.33 -14.46
C ASP A 36 12.79 0.86 -14.78
N ALA A 37 13.01 2.00 -14.13
CA ALA A 37 12.11 3.16 -14.28
C ALA A 37 12.09 3.74 -15.72
N ALA A 38 13.05 3.43 -16.57
CA ALA A 38 12.98 3.77 -17.99
C ALA A 38 11.76 3.12 -18.68
N ASP A 39 11.40 1.91 -18.26
CA ASP A 39 10.23 1.17 -18.78
C ASP A 39 8.92 1.85 -18.41
N LEU A 40 8.91 2.63 -17.32
CA LEU A 40 7.73 3.32 -16.83
C LEU A 40 7.25 4.38 -17.84
N ALA A 41 8.17 5.16 -18.43
CA ALA A 41 7.82 6.15 -19.46
C ALA A 41 7.24 5.48 -20.71
N ALA A 42 7.78 4.32 -21.11
CA ALA A 42 7.23 3.53 -22.22
C ALA A 42 5.84 2.96 -21.91
N GLN A 43 5.62 2.44 -20.68
CA GLN A 43 4.31 1.99 -20.22
C GLN A 43 3.29 3.13 -20.27
N TRP A 44 3.65 4.30 -19.77
CA TRP A 44 2.78 5.48 -19.79
C TRP A 44 2.48 5.95 -21.21
N GLY A 45 3.49 6.03 -22.08
CA GLY A 45 3.29 6.40 -23.49
C GLY A 45 2.31 5.47 -24.19
N THR A 46 2.40 4.16 -23.92
CA THR A 46 1.46 3.18 -24.45
C THR A 46 0.05 3.35 -23.86
N ALA A 47 -0.06 3.55 -22.54
CA ALA A 47 -1.34 3.67 -21.86
C ALA A 47 -2.08 4.97 -22.23
N PHE A 48 -1.35 6.06 -22.44
CA PHE A 48 -1.95 7.36 -22.78
C PHE A 48 -2.41 7.43 -24.24
N GLY A 49 -1.77 6.67 -25.16
CA GLY A 49 -2.04 6.77 -26.58
C GLY A 49 -1.91 8.21 -27.09
N ALA A 50 -2.93 8.70 -27.78
CA ALA A 50 -2.96 10.07 -28.31
C ALA A 50 -3.45 11.14 -27.32
N ALA A 51 -3.92 10.74 -26.12
CA ALA A 51 -4.54 11.64 -25.16
C ALA A 51 -3.92 11.47 -23.77
N PRO A 52 -2.76 12.11 -23.49
CA PRO A 52 -2.14 12.06 -22.16
C PRO A 52 -3.05 12.70 -21.11
N PRO A 53 -3.00 12.23 -19.85
CA PRO A 53 -3.76 12.82 -18.77
C PRO A 53 -3.31 14.25 -18.52
N LEU A 54 -4.26 15.12 -18.19
CA LEU A 54 -3.96 16.52 -17.82
C LEU A 54 -3.65 16.66 -16.33
N ARG A 55 -3.94 15.65 -15.53
CA ARG A 55 -3.77 15.68 -14.06
C ARG A 55 -3.10 14.41 -13.57
N VAL A 56 -2.22 14.58 -12.59
CA VAL A 56 -1.48 13.49 -11.92
C VAL A 56 -1.62 13.66 -10.41
N LEU A 57 -2.02 12.61 -9.71
CA LEU A 57 -1.97 12.55 -8.24
C LEU A 57 -0.94 11.50 -7.84
N ALA A 58 0.14 11.93 -7.18
CA ALA A 58 1.28 11.07 -6.87
C ALA A 58 1.59 11.04 -5.37
N ALA A 59 1.63 9.84 -4.78
CA ALA A 59 2.20 9.60 -3.46
C ALA A 59 3.67 9.19 -3.61
N ASN A 60 4.56 9.72 -2.76
CA ASN A 60 5.97 9.39 -2.79
C ASN A 60 6.54 9.25 -1.38
N VAL A 61 7.02 8.06 -1.05
CA VAL A 61 7.79 7.75 0.18
C VAL A 61 9.21 7.28 -0.12
N ALA A 62 9.63 7.32 -1.40
CA ALA A 62 10.95 6.89 -1.86
C ALA A 62 11.99 8.04 -1.92
N GLY A 63 11.61 9.24 -1.48
CA GLY A 63 12.52 10.37 -1.34
C GLY A 63 12.57 11.32 -2.56
N THR A 64 13.33 12.40 -2.41
CA THR A 64 13.36 13.52 -3.37
C THR A 64 13.93 13.12 -4.73
N ALA A 65 14.94 12.24 -4.78
CA ALA A 65 15.53 11.81 -6.05
C ALA A 65 14.51 11.08 -6.94
N VAL A 66 13.64 10.24 -6.36
CA VAL A 66 12.56 9.57 -7.09
C VAL A 66 11.52 10.58 -7.56
N ARG A 67 11.18 11.54 -6.73
CA ARG A 67 10.27 12.64 -7.10
C ARG A 67 10.78 13.39 -8.34
N THR A 68 12.02 13.87 -8.31
CA THR A 68 12.62 14.62 -9.43
C THR A 68 12.64 13.80 -10.72
N ARG A 69 12.96 12.49 -10.61
CA ARG A 69 12.94 11.58 -11.75
C ARG A 69 11.53 11.43 -12.34
N LEU A 70 10.52 11.26 -11.50
CA LEU A 70 9.13 11.17 -11.94
C LEU A 70 8.66 12.46 -12.61
N GLU A 71 9.01 13.62 -12.06
CA GLU A 71 8.71 14.94 -12.66
C GLU A 71 9.32 15.08 -14.06
N GLN A 72 10.58 14.67 -14.24
CA GLN A 72 11.24 14.68 -15.56
C GLN A 72 10.55 13.75 -16.57
N MET A 73 10.19 12.54 -16.12
CA MET A 73 9.51 11.58 -16.99
C MET A 73 8.12 12.07 -17.38
N LEU A 74 7.35 12.61 -16.43
CA LEU A 74 6.02 13.16 -16.69
C LEU A 74 6.08 14.35 -17.65
N ALA A 75 7.06 15.23 -17.50
CA ALA A 75 7.27 16.35 -18.42
C ALA A 75 7.53 15.89 -19.87
N ALA A 76 8.14 14.72 -20.06
CA ALA A 76 8.41 14.16 -21.38
C ALA A 76 7.17 13.47 -22.01
N VAL A 77 6.37 12.72 -21.22
CA VAL A 77 5.27 11.88 -21.76
C VAL A 77 3.88 12.50 -21.60
N ALA A 78 3.71 13.46 -20.71
CA ALA A 78 2.48 14.21 -20.48
C ALA A 78 2.77 15.70 -20.27
N PRO A 79 3.30 16.39 -21.29
CA PRO A 79 3.67 17.78 -21.18
C PRO A 79 2.44 18.64 -20.86
N GLY A 80 2.56 19.49 -19.81
CA GLY A 80 1.46 20.32 -19.33
C GLY A 80 0.52 19.66 -18.33
N ALA A 81 0.72 18.40 -17.95
CA ALA A 81 -0.03 17.77 -16.87
C ALA A 81 0.23 18.46 -15.53
N ALA A 82 -0.84 18.80 -14.80
CA ALA A 82 -0.74 19.32 -13.45
C ALA A 82 -0.43 18.17 -12.48
N VAL A 83 0.75 18.20 -11.85
CA VAL A 83 1.19 17.18 -10.90
C VAL A 83 0.92 17.64 -9.47
N GLU A 84 0.03 16.94 -8.79
CA GLU A 84 -0.19 17.09 -7.35
C GLU A 84 0.56 16.01 -6.60
N TRP A 85 1.43 16.41 -5.67
CA TRP A 85 2.09 15.51 -4.74
C TRP A 85 1.22 15.33 -3.51
N PHE A 86 0.63 14.15 -3.37
CA PHE A 86 -0.23 13.81 -2.25
C PHE A 86 0.58 13.82 -0.94
N ALA A 87 0.10 14.59 0.01
CA ALA A 87 0.67 14.68 1.35
C ALA A 87 -0.43 14.44 2.40
N SER A 88 -0.03 13.91 3.56
CA SER A 88 -0.93 13.76 4.68
C SER A 88 -1.34 15.11 5.25
N SER A 89 -2.62 15.27 5.47
CA SER A 89 -3.27 16.48 6.00
C SER A 89 -4.16 16.15 7.20
N ALA A 90 -4.77 17.16 7.81
CA ALA A 90 -5.68 16.98 8.93
C ALA A 90 -6.94 16.16 8.54
N GLN A 91 -7.41 16.34 7.31
CA GLN A 91 -8.50 15.53 6.75
C GLN A 91 -8.46 15.57 5.23
N ARG A 92 -8.89 14.47 4.58
CA ARG A 92 -9.08 14.40 3.12
C ARG A 92 -10.03 13.25 2.77
N ALA A 93 -10.86 13.43 1.74
CA ALA A 93 -11.78 12.42 1.20
C ALA A 93 -12.57 11.67 2.29
N GLY A 94 -13.10 12.39 3.27
CA GLY A 94 -13.92 11.84 4.36
C GLY A 94 -13.15 11.10 5.46
N LEU A 95 -11.81 11.12 5.43
CA LEU A 95 -10.96 10.58 6.50
C LEU A 95 -10.34 11.72 7.32
N VAL A 96 -10.51 11.67 8.64
CA VAL A 96 -9.87 12.57 9.61
C VAL A 96 -8.58 11.93 10.11
N ASN A 97 -7.46 12.64 10.03
CA ASN A 97 -6.18 12.18 10.51
C ASN A 97 -6.04 12.39 12.03
N GLY A 98 -5.92 11.31 12.79
CA GLY A 98 -5.79 11.33 14.24
C GLY A 98 -4.38 11.47 14.80
N TYR A 99 -3.37 11.61 13.95
CA TYR A 99 -2.00 11.89 14.41
C TYR A 99 -1.92 13.24 15.12
N ARG A 100 -1.09 13.32 16.17
CA ARG A 100 -0.83 14.59 16.88
C ARG A 100 -0.30 15.67 15.93
N ASN A 101 0.56 15.26 15.00
CA ASN A 101 1.00 16.07 13.87
C ASN A 101 0.60 15.34 12.57
N PRO A 102 -0.45 15.76 11.88
CA PRO A 102 -0.94 15.09 10.67
C PRO A 102 0.12 14.96 9.57
N ALA A 103 1.04 15.91 9.44
CA ALA A 103 2.09 15.88 8.43
C ALA A 103 3.16 14.78 8.65
N GLN A 104 3.23 14.18 9.84
CA GLN A 104 4.15 13.07 10.14
C GLN A 104 3.62 11.71 9.67
N LEU A 105 2.33 11.58 9.37
CA LEU A 105 1.80 10.35 8.82
C LEU A 105 2.34 10.15 7.40
N GLY A 106 2.90 8.98 7.09
CA GLY A 106 3.32 8.65 5.73
C GLY A 106 2.14 8.80 4.75
N CYS A 107 2.40 9.45 3.60
CA CYS A 107 1.33 9.70 2.63
C CYS A 107 0.75 8.40 2.06
N ASP A 108 1.54 7.34 1.90
CA ASP A 108 1.10 6.00 1.52
C ASP A 108 0.12 5.39 2.53
N ARG A 109 0.40 5.54 3.83
CA ARG A 109 -0.50 5.07 4.91
C ARG A 109 -1.79 5.87 4.94
N PHE A 110 -1.72 7.20 4.76
CA PHE A 110 -2.91 8.04 4.72
C PHE A 110 -3.77 7.72 3.50
N ALA A 111 -3.17 7.53 2.33
CA ALA A 111 -3.87 7.06 1.13
C ALA A 111 -4.49 5.67 1.34
N ALA A 112 -3.75 4.71 1.90
CA ALA A 112 -4.28 3.37 2.20
C ALA A 112 -5.50 3.42 3.14
N ALA A 113 -5.45 4.29 4.16
CA ALA A 113 -6.57 4.49 5.09
C ALA A 113 -7.80 5.12 4.41
N ILE A 114 -7.60 6.08 3.49
CA ILE A 114 -8.68 6.65 2.66
C ILE A 114 -9.29 5.54 1.79
N GLY A 115 -8.46 4.71 1.16
CA GLY A 115 -8.92 3.57 0.37
C GLY A 115 -9.75 2.57 1.19
N ALA A 116 -9.29 2.24 2.38
CA ALA A 116 -10.01 1.37 3.30
C ALA A 116 -11.36 1.97 3.73
N ARG A 117 -11.39 3.25 4.06
CA ARG A 117 -12.62 3.97 4.39
C ARG A 117 -13.63 3.96 3.24
N ALA A 118 -13.16 4.14 2.01
CA ALA A 118 -14.01 4.08 0.82
C ALA A 118 -14.58 2.68 0.56
N LEU A 119 -13.78 1.62 0.83
CA LEU A 119 -14.19 0.22 0.65
C LEU A 119 -15.10 -0.30 1.77
N ALA A 120 -15.04 0.28 2.96
CA ALA A 120 -15.79 -0.13 4.14
C ALA A 120 -16.39 1.09 4.88
N PRO A 121 -17.31 1.83 4.25
CA PRO A 121 -17.87 3.04 4.83
C PRO A 121 -18.67 2.70 6.10
N GLY A 122 -18.49 3.49 7.18
CA GLY A 122 -19.20 3.30 8.44
C GLY A 122 -18.71 2.14 9.30
N ARG A 123 -17.60 1.48 8.93
CA ARG A 123 -17.05 0.32 9.65
C ARG A 123 -15.74 0.66 10.32
N ALA A 124 -15.49 0.06 11.48
CA ALA A 124 -14.16 0.06 12.10
C ALA A 124 -13.26 -0.97 11.37
N VAL A 125 -12.12 -0.52 10.86
CA VAL A 125 -11.26 -1.31 9.97
C VAL A 125 -9.83 -1.31 10.46
N VAL A 126 -9.14 -2.45 10.33
CA VAL A 126 -7.68 -2.53 10.35
C VAL A 126 -7.19 -2.73 8.93
N VAL A 127 -6.21 -1.93 8.52
CA VAL A 127 -5.52 -2.07 7.23
C VAL A 127 -4.11 -2.55 7.47
N ALA A 128 -3.76 -3.72 6.95
CA ALA A 128 -2.41 -4.24 6.96
C ALA A 128 -1.83 -4.19 5.54
N ASN A 129 -0.87 -3.28 5.30
CA ASN A 129 -0.18 -3.17 4.02
C ASN A 129 1.22 -3.79 4.16
N CYS A 130 1.37 -5.01 3.63
CA CYS A 130 2.52 -5.88 3.78
C CYS A 130 3.49 -5.71 2.61
N GLY A 131 4.35 -4.71 2.69
CA GLY A 131 5.39 -4.37 1.70
C GLY A 131 6.81 -4.57 2.22
N THR A 132 7.71 -3.65 1.85
CA THR A 132 9.08 -3.56 2.40
C THR A 132 9.05 -3.34 3.91
N ALA A 133 8.18 -2.48 4.39
CA ALA A 133 7.67 -2.46 5.75
C ALA A 133 6.25 -3.01 5.77
N THR A 134 5.82 -3.60 6.88
CA THR A 134 4.42 -3.88 7.13
C THR A 134 3.85 -2.79 8.02
N THR A 135 2.84 -2.09 7.52
CA THR A 135 2.09 -1.11 8.31
C THR A 135 0.74 -1.69 8.68
N ILE A 136 0.30 -1.46 9.91
CA ILE A 136 -0.99 -1.92 10.43
C ILE A 136 -1.68 -0.70 11.00
N ASP A 137 -2.73 -0.23 10.33
CA ASP A 137 -3.39 1.03 10.59
C ASP A 137 -4.85 0.82 10.99
N ALA A 138 -5.30 1.54 12.02
CA ALA A 138 -6.64 1.45 12.56
C ALA A 138 -7.47 2.68 12.18
N ILE A 139 -8.65 2.44 11.61
CA ILE A 139 -9.64 3.45 11.24
C ILE A 139 -10.94 3.14 11.97
N ASP A 140 -11.49 4.09 12.70
CA ASP A 140 -12.77 3.89 13.39
C ASP A 140 -13.98 4.03 12.44
N ALA A 141 -15.16 3.64 12.94
CA ALA A 141 -16.40 3.70 12.17
C ALA A 141 -16.82 5.13 11.77
N ALA A 142 -16.35 6.14 12.50
CA ALA A 142 -16.61 7.55 12.19
C ALA A 142 -15.70 8.06 11.05
N GLY A 143 -14.70 7.27 10.61
CA GLY A 143 -13.75 7.68 9.58
C GLY A 143 -12.58 8.47 10.13
N ARG A 144 -12.14 8.15 11.35
CA ARG A 144 -10.92 8.70 11.93
C ARG A 144 -9.79 7.68 11.84
N PHE A 145 -8.66 8.08 11.31
CA PHE A 145 -7.40 7.36 11.45
C PHE A 145 -6.94 7.45 12.90
N VAL A 146 -7.04 6.34 13.65
CA VAL A 146 -6.75 6.30 15.09
C VAL A 146 -5.26 6.28 15.36
N GLY A 147 -4.52 5.57 14.52
CA GLY A 147 -3.09 5.33 14.66
C GLY A 147 -2.70 4.01 14.01
N GLY A 148 -1.43 3.62 14.17
CA GLY A 148 -0.98 2.36 13.61
C GLY A 148 0.38 1.92 14.10
N MET A 149 0.85 0.81 13.56
CA MET A 149 2.14 0.19 13.83
C MET A 149 2.93 0.07 12.54
N ILE A 150 4.26 0.10 12.65
CA ILE A 150 5.18 -0.13 11.54
C ILE A 150 6.14 -1.24 11.98
N LEU A 151 6.21 -2.31 11.19
CA LEU A 151 7.10 -3.43 11.40
C LEU A 151 8.03 -3.58 10.18
N PRO A 152 9.21 -4.19 10.33
CA PRO A 152 9.95 -4.65 9.16
C PRO A 152 9.07 -5.62 8.36
N GLY A 153 9.01 -5.48 7.03
CA GLY A 153 8.26 -6.42 6.19
C GLY A 153 8.88 -7.81 6.20
N LEU A 154 8.16 -8.82 5.72
CA LEU A 154 8.55 -10.23 5.78
C LEU A 154 9.95 -10.48 5.23
N GLY A 155 10.27 -9.97 4.04
CA GLY A 155 11.59 -10.12 3.44
C GLY A 155 12.70 -9.40 4.20
N LEU A 156 12.39 -8.24 4.80
CA LEU A 156 13.35 -7.50 5.61
C LEU A 156 13.63 -8.22 6.94
N MET A 157 12.61 -8.81 7.58
CA MET A 157 12.78 -9.64 8.78
C MET A 157 13.68 -10.83 8.49
N ALA A 158 13.39 -11.62 7.47
CA ALA A 158 14.18 -12.79 7.08
C ALA A 158 15.63 -12.39 6.73
N SER A 159 15.83 -11.34 5.92
CA SER A 159 17.15 -10.90 5.53
C SER A 159 17.96 -10.29 6.69
N SER A 160 17.30 -9.72 7.70
CA SER A 160 17.99 -9.17 8.88
C SER A 160 18.66 -10.25 9.72
N LEU A 161 18.04 -11.43 9.83
CA LEU A 161 18.61 -12.58 10.52
C LEU A 161 19.88 -13.08 9.82
N ALA A 162 19.82 -13.26 8.49
CA ALA A 162 20.97 -13.69 7.71
C ALA A 162 22.16 -12.71 7.78
N ARG A 163 21.89 -11.39 7.80
CA ARG A 163 22.97 -10.38 7.84
C ARG A 163 23.59 -10.18 9.22
N ASN A 164 22.82 -10.42 10.30
CA ASN A 164 23.25 -10.13 11.65
C ASN A 164 23.60 -11.39 12.48
N THR A 165 23.63 -12.55 11.86
CA THR A 165 24.04 -13.81 12.49
C THR A 165 25.05 -14.53 11.59
N ALA A 166 26.02 -15.22 12.22
CA ALA A 166 27.12 -15.85 11.51
C ALA A 166 26.71 -17.10 10.71
N GLN A 167 25.58 -17.72 11.02
CA GLN A 167 25.21 -19.05 10.52
C GLN A 167 23.81 -19.14 9.91
N LEU A 168 22.97 -18.09 10.02
CA LEU A 168 21.62 -18.18 9.45
C LEU A 168 21.63 -17.85 7.96
N PRO A 169 20.94 -18.66 7.13
CA PRO A 169 20.90 -18.49 5.68
C PRO A 169 20.02 -17.33 5.26
N GLN A 170 20.26 -16.85 4.05
CA GLN A 170 19.35 -15.92 3.36
C GLN A 170 18.21 -16.73 2.76
N ILE A 171 17.00 -16.58 3.30
CA ILE A 171 15.82 -17.25 2.79
C ILE A 171 14.85 -16.28 2.11
N GLN A 172 14.03 -16.84 1.22
CA GLN A 172 12.90 -16.13 0.62
C GLN A 172 11.61 -16.91 0.86
N PRO A 173 10.45 -16.23 1.01
CA PRO A 173 9.18 -16.92 1.15
C PRO A 173 8.94 -17.85 -0.04
N GLY A 174 8.68 -19.12 0.25
CA GLY A 174 8.27 -20.12 -0.74
C GLY A 174 6.76 -20.16 -0.94
N ALA A 175 6.31 -21.00 -1.89
CA ALA A 175 4.89 -21.16 -2.18
C ALA A 175 4.12 -21.92 -1.07
N LEU A 176 4.81 -22.71 -0.27
CA LEU A 176 4.22 -23.50 0.83
C LEU A 176 4.50 -22.81 2.17
N LEU A 177 3.49 -22.80 3.03
CA LEU A 177 3.69 -22.39 4.42
C LEU A 177 4.48 -23.46 5.17
N PRO A 178 5.51 -23.07 5.93
CA PRO A 178 6.20 -24.01 6.81
C PRO A 178 5.29 -24.47 7.95
N SER A 179 5.65 -25.60 8.58
CA SER A 179 5.04 -25.99 9.84
C SER A 179 5.23 -24.89 10.89
N PRO A 180 4.25 -24.63 11.77
CA PRO A 180 4.41 -23.66 12.87
C PRO A 180 5.63 -23.93 13.76
N PHE A 181 5.99 -25.19 13.93
CA PHE A 181 7.21 -25.66 14.59
C PHE A 181 7.99 -26.50 13.57
N ALA A 182 8.89 -25.81 12.87
CA ALA A 182 9.68 -26.42 11.81
C ALA A 182 10.85 -27.24 12.39
N ASP A 183 11.28 -28.24 11.66
CA ASP A 183 12.37 -29.16 12.00
C ASP A 183 13.69 -28.84 11.28
N ASN A 184 13.74 -27.71 10.60
CA ASN A 184 14.93 -27.18 9.94
C ASN A 184 15.01 -25.65 10.10
N THR A 185 16.21 -25.09 9.91
CA THR A 185 16.49 -23.66 10.17
C THR A 185 15.76 -22.74 9.20
N ASP A 186 15.69 -23.07 7.92
CA ASP A 186 15.09 -22.21 6.89
C ASP A 186 13.60 -22.01 7.16
N ASP A 187 12.89 -23.12 7.38
CA ASP A 187 11.48 -23.10 7.70
C ASP A 187 11.20 -22.46 9.08
N ALA A 188 12.08 -22.68 10.07
CA ALA A 188 11.96 -22.05 11.39
C ALA A 188 12.05 -20.54 11.31
N ILE A 189 12.97 -19.98 10.50
CA ILE A 189 13.08 -18.54 10.27
C ILE A 189 11.79 -18.03 9.59
N LEU A 190 11.35 -18.70 8.53
CA LEU A 190 10.15 -18.29 7.80
C LEU A 190 8.89 -18.36 8.67
N ALA A 191 8.71 -19.45 9.41
CA ALA A 191 7.60 -19.64 10.35
C ALA A 191 7.57 -18.54 11.43
N GLY A 192 8.73 -18.22 11.99
CA GLY A 192 8.86 -17.15 12.98
C GLY A 192 8.50 -15.77 12.43
N CYS A 193 9.02 -15.43 11.24
CA CYS A 193 8.70 -14.16 10.58
C CYS A 193 7.21 -14.04 10.22
N LEU A 194 6.62 -15.11 9.68
CA LEU A 194 5.19 -15.14 9.36
C LEU A 194 4.33 -15.03 10.62
N SER A 195 4.67 -15.77 11.67
CA SER A 195 3.96 -15.73 12.95
C SER A 195 4.00 -14.33 13.58
N ALA A 196 5.15 -13.65 13.51
CA ALA A 196 5.28 -12.28 14.01
C ALA A 196 4.39 -11.29 13.24
N GLN A 197 4.32 -11.42 11.90
CA GLN A 197 3.46 -10.59 11.05
C GLN A 197 1.97 -10.84 11.32
N ALA A 198 1.56 -12.10 11.26
CA ALA A 198 0.17 -12.49 11.49
C ALA A 198 -0.30 -12.12 12.91
N GLY A 199 0.49 -12.46 13.93
CA GLY A 199 0.17 -12.15 15.31
C GLY A 199 0.06 -10.64 15.59
N ALA A 200 0.87 -9.80 14.94
CA ALA A 200 0.74 -8.36 15.06
C ALA A 200 -0.58 -7.85 14.45
N ILE A 201 -1.00 -8.40 13.31
CA ILE A 201 -2.25 -8.03 12.64
C ILE A 201 -3.45 -8.49 13.49
N GLU A 202 -3.45 -9.75 13.95
CA GLU A 202 -4.50 -10.29 14.82
C GLU A 202 -4.66 -9.47 16.10
N ARG A 203 -3.53 -9.13 16.74
CA ARG A 203 -3.52 -8.31 17.95
C ARG A 203 -4.08 -6.91 17.70
N ALA A 204 -3.73 -6.27 16.57
CA ALA A 204 -4.27 -4.98 16.19
C ALA A 204 -5.77 -5.04 15.97
N PHE A 205 -6.23 -6.06 15.23
CA PHE A 205 -7.64 -6.29 14.96
C PHE A 205 -8.46 -6.44 16.26
N ALA A 206 -8.00 -7.31 17.15
CA ALA A 206 -8.64 -7.52 18.45
C ALA A 206 -8.69 -6.25 19.31
N ARG A 207 -7.57 -5.52 19.38
CA ARG A 207 -7.44 -4.32 20.22
C ARG A 207 -8.25 -3.14 19.73
N HIS A 208 -8.41 -3.02 18.41
CA HIS A 208 -9.23 -1.98 17.82
C HIS A 208 -10.73 -2.29 17.86
N GLY A 209 -11.10 -3.57 18.04
CA GLY A 209 -12.48 -4.02 17.89
C GLY A 209 -12.98 -3.84 16.46
N ALA A 210 -12.08 -4.01 15.49
CA ALA A 210 -12.40 -3.89 14.07
C ALA A 210 -13.35 -5.01 13.63
N VAL A 211 -14.17 -4.71 12.64
CA VAL A 211 -15.10 -5.66 12.03
C VAL A 211 -14.66 -6.10 10.64
N GLU A 212 -13.61 -5.50 10.12
CA GLU A 212 -12.99 -5.85 8.84
C GLU A 212 -11.47 -5.64 8.92
N CYS A 213 -10.72 -6.59 8.38
CA CYS A 213 -9.27 -6.54 8.20
C CYS A 213 -8.97 -6.52 6.71
N ILE A 214 -8.47 -5.40 6.21
CA ILE A 214 -8.02 -5.28 4.83
C ILE A 214 -6.53 -5.60 4.79
N LEU A 215 -6.18 -6.64 4.03
CA LEU A 215 -4.82 -7.10 3.81
C LEU A 215 -4.38 -6.72 2.40
N SER A 216 -3.23 -6.07 2.27
CA SER A 216 -2.67 -5.62 1.00
C SER A 216 -1.15 -5.73 0.98
N GLY A 217 -0.54 -5.48 -0.18
CA GLY A 217 0.90 -5.48 -0.36
C GLY A 217 1.47 -6.80 -0.89
N GLY A 218 2.72 -6.74 -1.36
CA GLY A 218 3.35 -7.88 -2.06
C GLY A 218 3.61 -9.11 -1.18
N ALA A 219 3.66 -8.97 0.15
CA ALA A 219 3.79 -10.08 1.08
C ALA A 219 2.42 -10.62 1.58
N ALA A 220 1.31 -9.96 1.24
CA ALA A 220 -0.02 -10.38 1.66
C ALA A 220 -0.35 -11.86 1.31
N PRO A 221 -0.01 -12.40 0.14
CA PRO A 221 -0.28 -13.80 -0.20
C PRO A 221 0.38 -14.82 0.76
N TYR A 222 1.52 -14.47 1.37
CA TYR A 222 2.22 -15.34 2.32
C TYR A 222 1.63 -15.26 3.72
N ILE A 223 1.02 -14.14 4.09
CA ILE A 223 0.47 -13.88 5.43
C ILE A 223 -1.02 -14.28 5.49
N ALA A 224 -1.75 -14.10 4.40
CA ALA A 224 -3.18 -14.37 4.33
C ALA A 224 -3.58 -15.78 4.79
N PRO A 225 -2.88 -16.88 4.42
CA PRO A 225 -3.24 -18.21 4.86
C PRO A 225 -3.14 -18.41 6.38
N MET A 226 -2.22 -17.72 7.06
CA MET A 226 -2.13 -17.77 8.52
C MET A 226 -3.29 -17.02 9.17
N LEU A 227 -3.60 -15.82 8.67
CA LEU A 227 -4.73 -15.02 9.16
C LEU A 227 -6.08 -15.70 8.90
N ALA A 228 -6.22 -16.46 7.82
CA ALA A 228 -7.43 -17.22 7.51
C ALA A 228 -7.70 -18.35 8.52
N GLN A 229 -6.66 -18.83 9.21
CA GLN A 229 -6.78 -19.84 10.27
C GLN A 229 -7.12 -19.23 11.64
N ALA A 230 -7.00 -17.90 11.79
CA ALA A 230 -7.30 -17.21 13.03
C ALA A 230 -8.82 -17.09 13.23
N PRO A 231 -9.41 -17.68 14.29
CA PRO A 231 -10.86 -17.65 14.50
C PRO A 231 -11.42 -16.22 14.57
N LEU A 232 -10.63 -15.28 15.08
CA LEU A 232 -11.01 -13.88 15.22
C LEU A 232 -11.19 -13.16 13.86
N LEU A 233 -10.49 -13.59 12.83
CA LEU A 233 -10.53 -13.02 11.49
C LEU A 233 -11.44 -13.80 10.53
N ALA A 234 -12.10 -14.84 11.01
CA ALA A 234 -13.01 -15.66 10.19
C ALA A 234 -14.13 -14.78 9.61
N GLY A 235 -14.18 -14.69 8.29
CA GLY A 235 -15.17 -13.85 7.58
C GLY A 235 -14.91 -12.34 7.63
N ALA A 236 -13.88 -11.88 8.36
CA ALA A 236 -13.51 -10.47 8.47
C ALA A 236 -12.30 -10.07 7.60
N LEU A 237 -11.55 -11.06 7.08
CA LEU A 237 -10.37 -10.83 6.27
C LEU A 237 -10.75 -10.56 4.80
N ARG A 238 -10.28 -9.44 4.26
CA ARG A 238 -10.45 -9.06 2.86
C ARG A 238 -9.11 -8.74 2.22
N HIS A 239 -8.72 -9.48 1.20
CA HIS A 239 -7.55 -9.16 0.39
C HIS A 239 -7.90 -8.07 -0.63
N VAL A 240 -7.08 -7.01 -0.68
CA VAL A 240 -7.24 -5.89 -1.60
C VAL A 240 -5.89 -5.54 -2.22
N ASP A 241 -5.79 -5.69 -3.52
CA ASP A 241 -4.60 -5.27 -4.24
C ASP A 241 -4.50 -3.74 -4.30
N ASN A 242 -3.25 -3.26 -4.16
CA ASN A 242 -2.92 -1.84 -4.37
C ASN A 242 -3.78 -0.86 -3.55
N ILE A 243 -3.93 -1.10 -2.24
CA ILE A 243 -4.79 -0.28 -1.36
C ILE A 243 -4.43 1.22 -1.39
N VAL A 244 -3.15 1.58 -1.56
CA VAL A 244 -2.70 2.97 -1.70
C VAL A 244 -3.33 3.59 -2.95
N MET A 245 -3.27 2.87 -4.09
CA MET A 245 -3.88 3.33 -5.35
C MET A 245 -5.40 3.44 -5.24
N LYS A 246 -6.07 2.54 -4.51
CA LYS A 246 -7.50 2.65 -4.20
C LYS A 246 -7.81 3.92 -3.43
N GLY A 247 -6.92 4.32 -2.52
CA GLY A 247 -7.02 5.57 -1.79
C GLY A 247 -6.85 6.81 -2.67
N LEU A 248 -5.82 6.83 -3.51
CA LEU A 248 -5.63 7.92 -4.46
C LEU A 248 -6.84 8.04 -5.41
N HIS A 249 -7.40 6.92 -5.88
CA HIS A 249 -8.59 6.93 -6.71
C HIS A 249 -9.81 7.46 -5.95
N ALA A 250 -10.00 7.07 -4.70
CA ALA A 250 -11.08 7.58 -3.85
C ALA A 250 -11.00 9.11 -3.66
N ILE A 251 -9.79 9.67 -3.56
CA ILE A 251 -9.56 11.12 -3.49
C ILE A 251 -10.03 11.79 -4.78
N VAL A 252 -9.57 11.30 -5.93
CA VAL A 252 -9.95 11.85 -7.24
C VAL A 252 -11.47 11.82 -7.43
N ARG A 253 -12.14 10.76 -7.02
CA ARG A 253 -13.60 10.64 -7.11
C ARG A 253 -14.35 11.55 -6.15
N ALA A 254 -13.82 11.77 -4.95
CA ALA A 254 -14.46 12.61 -3.93
C ALA A 254 -14.35 14.10 -4.25
N GLU A 255 -13.25 14.52 -4.89
CA GLU A 255 -12.97 15.92 -5.19
C GLU A 255 -13.50 16.35 -6.56
N GLY A 256 -13.77 15.38 -7.44
CA GLY A 256 -14.28 15.64 -8.78
C GLY A 256 -13.27 16.37 -9.68
N ASP A 257 -13.68 16.71 -10.90
CA ASP A 257 -13.01 17.75 -11.67
C ASP A 257 -13.52 19.11 -11.17
N PRO A 258 -12.66 20.01 -10.70
CA PRO A 258 -13.08 21.38 -10.47
C PRO A 258 -13.60 21.94 -11.82
N CYS A 259 -14.87 22.33 -11.83
CA CYS A 259 -15.51 23.00 -12.95
C CYS A 259 -14.74 24.24 -13.35
#